data_5a48cad8413bc6b0b00fedb91c459cf3
#
_entry.id   5a48cad8413bc6b0b00fedb91c459cf3
#
_cell.length_a   1.000
_cell.length_b   1.000
_cell.length_c   1.000
_cell.angle_alpha   90.00
_cell.angle_beta   90.00
_cell.angle_gamma   90.00
#
_symmetry.space_group_name_H-M   'P 1'
#
loop_
_entity.id
_entity.type
_entity.pdbx_description
1 polymer ?
#
loop_
_entity_poly.entity_id
_entity_poly.type
_entity_poly.pdbx_seq_one_letter_code
_entity_poly.pdbx_strand_id
1 'polypeptide(L)'
;PDGMPLPYLLYCAARSVLQRPMPTPIYSYRKFWAECFGPAPELPTSRAEMDALGWDSCDIIIVTGDAYVDHPSFGMAVIGRLLEAQGFRVGIIAQPEWTSAEPFKALGRPNLFFGVSAGNMDSMINRYTADRKRRNDDAYTPDNEGGKRPDRAVIVYSQRVREAYRDVPLVIGSIEASLRRIAHYDYWSDKIRRSVLLDSRADLLLYGNAERAIVDVAHRLAAGDSIHDIRDLRGTAFVRKRIPDGWREIDSTSIDPVGRVDKIVSPYQEVRTAECSNDEIAVQQGEDVVRILDRVDDERPAVIRIPAYEQVKADPALYAHASRILHKETNPHNARPLIQAHGDREVWLNAPPIPLETDELDWLFELPYTRLPHSSYGDARLPAYEMIRHSVNIMRGCF
;
A
#
# COMPACT_ATOMS: atom_id res chain seq x y z
N PRO A 1 -7.58 20.96 49.62
CA PRO A 1 -7.73 19.94 48.61
C PRO A 1 -9.17 20.00 48.11
N ASP A 2 -9.50 21.00 47.32
CA ASP A 2 -10.86 21.21 46.82
C ASP A 2 -10.79 21.86 45.46
N GLY A 3 -11.50 21.26 44.52
CA GLY A 3 -12.03 22.00 43.39
C GLY A 3 -11.34 21.83 42.04
N MET A 4 -11.38 20.64 41.44
CA MET A 4 -11.44 20.57 39.98
C MET A 4 -12.90 20.81 39.56
N PRO A 5 -13.19 21.73 38.62
CA PRO A 5 -14.55 21.99 38.20
C PRO A 5 -15.13 20.79 37.45
N LEU A 6 -16.34 20.38 37.85
CA LEU A 6 -17.15 19.30 37.27
C LEU A 6 -17.29 19.29 35.72
N PRO A 7 -17.13 20.39 34.97
CA PRO A 7 -17.22 20.34 33.51
C PRO A 7 -16.12 19.51 32.82
N TYR A 8 -14.94 19.34 33.44
CA TYR A 8 -13.84 18.59 32.84
C TYR A 8 -14.08 17.06 32.84
N LEU A 9 -14.77 16.56 33.87
CA LEU A 9 -15.13 15.13 33.96
C LEU A 9 -16.30 14.76 33.03
N LEU A 10 -17.22 15.68 32.75
CA LEU A 10 -18.30 15.47 31.79
C LEU A 10 -17.80 15.53 30.34
N TYR A 11 -16.74 16.29 30.05
CA TYR A 11 -16.14 16.36 28.71
C TYR A 11 -15.37 15.08 28.35
N CYS A 12 -14.78 14.40 29.32
CA CYS A 12 -14.19 13.06 29.13
C CYS A 12 -15.23 11.94 29.07
N ALA A 13 -16.39 12.08 29.70
CA ALA A 13 -17.46 11.07 29.71
C ALA A 13 -18.39 11.11 28.48
N ALA A 14 -18.49 12.23 27.78
CA ALA A 14 -19.33 12.36 26.59
C ALA A 14 -18.66 11.93 25.28
N ARG A 15 -17.36 11.56 25.31
CA ARG A 15 -16.69 10.79 24.26
C ARG A 15 -16.68 9.31 24.62
N SER A 16 -17.80 8.65 24.59
CA SER A 16 -17.82 7.31 24.05
C SER A 16 -17.53 7.42 22.54
N VAL A 17 -16.28 7.79 22.21
CA VAL A 17 -15.66 7.34 20.98
C VAL A 17 -15.96 5.85 21.02
N LEU A 18 -16.82 5.37 20.12
CA LEU A 18 -16.90 3.96 19.77
C LEU A 18 -15.42 3.54 19.70
N GLN A 19 -14.93 2.87 20.74
CA GLN A 19 -13.60 2.31 20.76
C GLN A 19 -13.60 1.33 19.61
N ARG A 20 -13.13 1.80 18.44
CA ARG A 20 -12.85 0.87 17.35
C ARG A 20 -11.87 -0.11 17.96
N PRO A 21 -12.11 -1.42 17.85
CA PRO A 21 -11.20 -2.41 18.41
C PRO A 21 -9.79 -2.06 17.91
N MET A 22 -8.84 -2.01 18.83
CA MET A 22 -7.43 -1.82 18.47
C MET A 22 -7.06 -2.89 17.46
N PRO A 23 -6.30 -2.52 16.41
CA PRO A 23 -5.85 -3.52 15.44
C PRO A 23 -5.08 -4.63 16.15
N THR A 24 -5.26 -5.86 15.71
CA THR A 24 -4.50 -7.01 16.21
C THR A 24 -3.01 -6.76 15.95
N PRO A 25 -2.14 -6.84 17.00
CA PRO A 25 -0.71 -6.69 16.78
C PRO A 25 -0.16 -7.71 15.81
N ILE A 26 0.70 -7.29 14.89
CA ILE A 26 1.19 -8.15 13.79
C ILE A 26 1.97 -9.38 14.25
N TYR A 27 2.52 -9.37 15.47
CA TYR A 27 3.24 -10.49 16.05
C TYR A 27 2.35 -11.44 16.87
N SER A 28 1.07 -11.12 17.06
CA SER A 28 0.16 -11.89 17.95
C SER A 28 -0.68 -12.93 17.21
N TYR A 29 -0.60 -13.02 15.90
CA TYR A 29 -1.31 -14.02 15.12
C TYR A 29 -0.81 -15.44 15.48
N ARG A 30 -1.74 -16.40 15.50
CA ARG A 30 -1.35 -17.81 15.57
C ARG A 30 -0.62 -18.15 14.27
N LYS A 31 0.63 -18.59 14.41
CA LYS A 31 1.45 -18.92 13.27
C LYS A 31 0.86 -20.05 12.41
N PHE A 32 1.11 -19.96 11.13
CA PHE A 32 0.69 -20.97 10.19
C PHE A 32 1.47 -22.28 10.41
N TRP A 33 0.93 -23.40 9.97
CA TRP A 33 1.50 -24.73 10.25
C TRP A 33 2.94 -24.92 9.73
N ALA A 34 3.31 -24.20 8.66
CA ALA A 34 4.63 -24.34 8.09
C ALA A 34 5.75 -23.68 8.93
N GLU A 35 5.44 -23.04 10.06
CA GLU A 35 6.41 -22.62 11.06
C GLU A 35 7.35 -23.76 11.50
N CYS A 36 6.92 -25.01 11.37
CA CYS A 36 7.75 -26.18 11.70
C CYS A 36 9.04 -26.29 10.86
N PHE A 37 9.13 -25.62 9.72
CA PHE A 37 10.37 -25.56 8.94
C PHE A 37 11.40 -24.58 9.50
N GLY A 38 10.99 -23.68 10.40
CA GLY A 38 11.85 -22.61 10.91
C GLY A 38 12.10 -21.51 9.84
N PRO A 39 12.81 -20.42 10.23
CA PRO A 39 13.19 -19.37 9.29
C PRO A 39 14.25 -19.87 8.32
N ALA A 40 14.09 -19.55 7.04
CA ALA A 40 15.07 -19.83 6.01
C ALA A 40 16.33 -18.95 6.22
N PRO A 41 17.55 -19.46 6.00
CA PRO A 41 18.75 -18.63 6.00
C PRO A 41 18.64 -17.45 5.04
N GLU A 42 18.13 -17.71 3.83
CA GLU A 42 17.71 -16.73 2.82
C GLU A 42 16.35 -17.18 2.27
N LEU A 43 15.47 -16.25 1.92
CA LEU A 43 14.21 -16.61 1.26
C LEU A 43 14.54 -17.14 -0.16
N PRO A 44 14.05 -18.34 -0.53
CA PRO A 44 14.45 -19.00 -1.76
C PRO A 44 14.00 -18.22 -3.00
N THR A 45 14.89 -18.20 -4.00
CA THR A 45 14.69 -17.61 -5.33
C THR A 45 14.70 -18.67 -6.42
N SER A 46 15.01 -19.92 -6.08
CA SER A 46 15.09 -21.05 -6.99
C SER A 46 14.47 -22.33 -6.41
N ARG A 47 14.12 -23.25 -7.31
CA ARG A 47 13.62 -24.57 -6.91
C ARG A 47 14.64 -25.37 -6.09
N ALA A 48 15.92 -25.28 -6.46
CA ALA A 48 16.99 -25.97 -5.74
C ALA A 48 17.12 -25.48 -4.28
N GLU A 49 16.93 -24.19 -4.03
CA GLU A 49 16.92 -23.65 -2.67
C GLU A 49 15.70 -24.11 -1.88
N MET A 50 14.52 -24.19 -2.53
CA MET A 50 13.32 -24.77 -1.89
C MET A 50 13.56 -26.24 -1.50
N ASP A 51 14.16 -27.02 -2.40
CA ASP A 51 14.46 -28.44 -2.17
C ASP A 51 15.46 -28.61 -1.00
N ALA A 52 16.45 -27.71 -0.90
CA ALA A 52 17.40 -27.69 0.23
C ALA A 52 16.73 -27.35 1.57
N LEU A 53 15.65 -26.56 1.55
CA LEU A 53 14.81 -26.25 2.72
C LEU A 53 13.78 -27.36 3.02
N GLY A 54 13.67 -28.38 2.18
CA GLY A 54 12.64 -29.43 2.28
C GLY A 54 11.24 -28.94 1.90
N TRP A 55 11.13 -27.88 1.12
CA TRP A 55 9.84 -27.32 0.69
C TRP A 55 9.41 -27.90 -0.66
N ASP A 56 8.23 -28.48 -0.69
CA ASP A 56 7.57 -28.95 -1.91
C ASP A 56 6.92 -27.80 -2.71
N SER A 57 6.49 -26.76 -2.00
CA SER A 57 5.82 -25.59 -2.57
C SER A 57 6.05 -24.36 -1.67
N CYS A 58 5.86 -23.16 -2.23
CA CYS A 58 5.70 -21.93 -1.46
C CYS A 58 4.22 -21.71 -1.14
N ASP A 59 3.94 -21.11 0.02
CA ASP A 59 2.60 -20.62 0.33
C ASP A 59 2.34 -19.28 -0.34
N ILE A 60 3.36 -18.43 -0.38
CA ILE A 60 3.32 -17.09 -0.99
C ILE A 60 4.56 -16.91 -1.87
N ILE A 61 4.37 -16.34 -3.05
CA ILE A 61 5.48 -15.94 -3.93
C ILE A 61 5.41 -14.45 -4.19
N ILE A 62 6.51 -13.74 -3.93
CA ILE A 62 6.62 -12.31 -4.18
C ILE A 62 7.46 -12.07 -5.43
N VAL A 63 6.88 -11.36 -6.40
CA VAL A 63 7.56 -10.91 -7.63
C VAL A 63 7.98 -9.46 -7.44
N THR A 64 9.25 -9.16 -7.69
CA THR A 64 9.80 -7.81 -7.54
C THR A 64 10.63 -7.38 -8.73
N GLY A 65 10.61 -6.07 -9.02
CA GLY A 65 11.47 -5.45 -10.04
C GLY A 65 12.90 -5.18 -9.58
N ASP A 66 13.20 -5.30 -8.29
CA ASP A 66 14.53 -5.13 -7.72
C ASP A 66 15.24 -6.48 -7.56
N ALA A 67 16.57 -6.48 -7.58
CA ALA A 67 17.34 -7.59 -7.04
C ALA A 67 16.96 -7.82 -5.57
N TYR A 68 16.94 -9.07 -5.14
CA TYR A 68 16.60 -9.40 -3.76
C TYR A 68 17.77 -9.12 -2.82
N VAL A 69 17.56 -8.16 -1.94
CA VAL A 69 18.45 -7.82 -0.82
C VAL A 69 17.67 -8.03 0.46
N ASP A 70 18.14 -8.93 1.30
CA ASP A 70 17.47 -9.27 2.55
C ASP A 70 17.80 -8.26 3.66
N HIS A 71 17.38 -7.03 3.46
CA HIS A 71 17.66 -5.89 4.35
C HIS A 71 16.38 -5.10 4.62
N PRO A 72 16.15 -4.60 5.84
CA PRO A 72 14.92 -3.87 6.21
C PRO A 72 14.69 -2.56 5.45
N SER A 73 15.67 -2.06 4.69
CA SER A 73 15.48 -0.95 3.75
C SER A 73 14.85 -1.37 2.41
N PHE A 74 14.66 -2.68 2.17
CA PHE A 74 14.02 -3.19 0.97
C PHE A 74 12.63 -3.73 1.30
N GLY A 75 11.61 -3.15 0.68
CA GLY A 75 10.20 -3.50 0.97
C GLY A 75 9.89 -4.99 0.80
N MET A 76 10.54 -5.66 -0.16
CA MET A 76 10.30 -7.08 -0.40
C MET A 76 10.92 -7.98 0.68
N ALA A 77 12.07 -7.59 1.24
CA ALA A 77 12.63 -8.27 2.40
C ALA A 77 11.74 -8.10 3.63
N VAL A 78 11.26 -6.87 3.88
CA VAL A 78 10.34 -6.59 4.99
C VAL A 78 9.08 -7.46 4.89
N ILE A 79 8.40 -7.45 3.75
CA ILE A 79 7.18 -8.23 3.55
C ILE A 79 7.46 -9.74 3.56
N GLY A 80 8.55 -10.17 2.93
CA GLY A 80 8.92 -11.59 2.89
C GLY A 80 9.23 -12.15 4.29
N ARG A 81 10.09 -11.46 5.05
CA ARG A 81 10.45 -11.87 6.42
C ARG A 81 9.27 -11.76 7.38
N LEU A 82 8.40 -10.74 7.21
CA LEU A 82 7.17 -10.62 7.99
C LEU A 82 6.25 -11.83 7.78
N LEU A 83 6.01 -12.21 6.53
CA LEU A 83 5.16 -13.36 6.20
C LEU A 83 5.80 -14.69 6.65
N GLU A 84 7.11 -14.84 6.51
CA GLU A 84 7.84 -15.98 7.07
C GLU A 84 7.69 -16.06 8.59
N ALA A 85 7.80 -14.92 9.30
CA ALA A 85 7.59 -14.85 10.74
C ALA A 85 6.15 -15.20 11.17
N GLN A 86 5.17 -15.13 10.26
CA GLN A 86 3.81 -15.65 10.44
C GLN A 86 3.73 -17.17 10.21
N GLY A 87 4.82 -17.83 9.83
CA GLY A 87 4.90 -19.28 9.59
C GLY A 87 4.59 -19.69 8.14
N PHE A 88 4.58 -18.77 7.18
CA PHE A 88 4.39 -19.08 5.75
C PHE A 88 5.72 -19.37 5.05
N ARG A 89 5.71 -20.29 4.07
CA ARG A 89 6.83 -20.52 3.15
C ARG A 89 6.78 -19.46 2.06
N VAL A 90 7.75 -18.57 2.06
CA VAL A 90 7.78 -17.41 1.16
C VAL A 90 8.94 -17.53 0.17
N GLY A 91 8.62 -17.50 -1.14
CA GLY A 91 9.62 -17.46 -2.20
C GLY A 91 9.67 -16.10 -2.90
N ILE A 92 10.82 -15.74 -3.44
CA ILE A 92 11.05 -14.47 -4.13
C ILE A 92 11.40 -14.73 -5.60
N ILE A 93 10.70 -14.10 -6.52
CA ILE A 93 11.06 -14.01 -7.93
C ILE A 93 11.56 -12.57 -8.18
N ALA A 94 12.87 -12.41 -8.16
CA ALA A 94 13.53 -11.12 -8.33
C ALA A 94 13.87 -10.87 -9.79
N GLN A 95 13.48 -9.72 -10.33
CA GLN A 95 13.78 -9.27 -11.69
C GLN A 95 13.57 -10.35 -12.78
N PRO A 96 12.39 -11.01 -12.81
CA PRO A 96 12.14 -12.04 -13.81
C PRO A 96 12.25 -11.48 -15.23
N GLU A 97 12.77 -12.28 -16.16
CA GLU A 97 12.63 -11.96 -17.58
C GLU A 97 11.13 -11.88 -17.93
N TRP A 98 10.71 -10.72 -18.38
CA TRP A 98 9.29 -10.39 -18.48
C TRP A 98 8.67 -10.57 -19.88
N THR A 99 9.47 -11.00 -20.84
CA THR A 99 8.98 -11.23 -22.23
C THR A 99 8.10 -12.47 -22.35
N SER A 100 8.20 -13.41 -21.38
CA SER A 100 7.37 -14.60 -21.32
C SER A 100 6.86 -14.89 -19.90
N ALA A 101 5.91 -15.83 -19.78
CA ALA A 101 5.37 -16.28 -18.49
C ALA A 101 6.26 -17.31 -17.77
N GLU A 102 7.21 -17.92 -18.48
CA GLU A 102 8.00 -19.05 -17.94
C GLU A 102 8.83 -18.68 -16.67
N PRO A 103 9.52 -17.53 -16.60
CA PRO A 103 10.26 -17.15 -15.40
C PRO A 103 9.38 -17.01 -14.16
N PHE A 104 8.08 -16.74 -14.34
CA PHE A 104 7.11 -16.61 -13.24
C PHE A 104 6.65 -17.97 -12.70
N LYS A 105 7.06 -19.07 -13.32
CA LYS A 105 6.83 -20.44 -12.88
C LYS A 105 8.01 -21.05 -12.12
N ALA A 106 9.12 -20.32 -11.96
CA ALA A 106 10.39 -20.83 -11.42
C ALA A 106 10.23 -21.52 -10.05
N LEU A 107 9.37 -21.01 -9.19
CA LEU A 107 9.10 -21.58 -7.85
C LEU A 107 7.81 -22.45 -7.79
N GLY A 108 7.17 -22.66 -8.94
CA GLY A 108 5.91 -23.36 -9.00
C GLY A 108 4.69 -22.49 -8.67
N ARG A 109 3.55 -23.14 -8.40
CA ARG A 109 2.30 -22.47 -8.01
C ARG A 109 2.30 -22.24 -6.50
N PRO A 110 2.07 -21.03 -6.01
CA PRO A 110 1.90 -20.80 -4.58
C PRO A 110 0.55 -21.35 -4.09
N ASN A 111 0.50 -21.77 -2.83
CA ASN A 111 -0.71 -22.29 -2.22
C ASN A 111 -1.76 -21.20 -1.96
N LEU A 112 -1.33 -19.95 -1.66
CA LEU A 112 -2.22 -18.88 -1.28
C LEU A 112 -2.31 -17.78 -2.33
N PHE A 113 -1.21 -17.05 -2.60
CA PHE A 113 -1.24 -15.91 -3.54
C PHE A 113 0.12 -15.53 -4.10
N PHE A 114 0.10 -14.77 -5.20
CA PHE A 114 1.23 -13.97 -5.67
C PHE A 114 1.12 -12.55 -5.15
N GLY A 115 2.22 -12.04 -4.57
CA GLY A 115 2.44 -10.61 -4.33
C GLY A 115 3.26 -10.01 -5.47
N VAL A 116 2.87 -8.87 -6.03
CA VAL A 116 3.59 -8.21 -7.13
C VAL A 116 3.94 -6.77 -6.79
N SER A 117 5.21 -6.43 -6.98
CA SER A 117 5.78 -5.12 -6.75
C SER A 117 6.68 -4.69 -7.92
N ALA A 118 6.76 -3.39 -8.17
CA ALA A 118 7.78 -2.84 -9.08
C ALA A 118 9.18 -2.78 -8.47
N GLY A 119 9.28 -2.96 -7.16
CA GLY A 119 10.48 -2.74 -6.36
C GLY A 119 10.33 -1.55 -5.41
N ASN A 120 11.44 -1.05 -4.88
CA ASN A 120 11.47 0.08 -3.95
C ASN A 120 11.09 1.41 -4.62
N MET A 121 11.28 1.51 -5.93
CA MET A 121 10.93 2.69 -6.72
C MET A 121 9.86 2.37 -7.76
N ASP A 122 9.19 3.43 -8.22
CA ASP A 122 8.35 3.39 -9.40
C ASP A 122 9.20 3.04 -10.64
N SER A 123 8.77 2.06 -11.43
CA SER A 123 9.51 1.56 -12.59
C SER A 123 9.81 2.63 -13.64
N MET A 124 8.89 3.58 -13.82
CA MET A 124 9.07 4.66 -14.79
C MET A 124 10.10 5.69 -14.29
N ILE A 125 10.08 6.03 -12.99
CA ILE A 125 11.08 6.92 -12.37
C ILE A 125 12.46 6.28 -12.39
N ASN A 126 12.51 4.98 -12.15
CA ASN A 126 13.77 4.25 -12.18
C ASN A 126 14.38 4.17 -13.59
N ARG A 127 13.53 3.97 -14.60
CA ARG A 127 13.98 3.75 -16.00
C ARG A 127 14.19 5.02 -16.80
N TYR A 128 13.57 6.14 -16.43
CA TYR A 128 13.63 7.39 -17.18
C TYR A 128 14.07 8.57 -16.33
N THR A 129 14.74 9.52 -16.97
CA THR A 129 15.00 10.85 -16.38
C THR A 129 13.75 11.72 -16.42
N ALA A 130 13.78 12.88 -15.74
CA ALA A 130 12.73 13.89 -15.84
C ALA A 130 12.52 14.40 -17.28
N ASP A 131 13.57 14.40 -18.13
CA ASP A 131 13.49 14.76 -19.54
C ASP A 131 12.98 13.61 -20.43
N ARG A 132 12.41 12.56 -19.84
CA ARG A 132 11.92 11.35 -20.54
C ARG A 132 13.00 10.58 -21.30
N LYS A 133 14.29 10.78 -20.99
CA LYS A 133 15.38 10.01 -21.56
C LYS A 133 15.57 8.71 -20.78
N ARG A 134 15.77 7.63 -21.51
CA ARG A 134 16.03 6.31 -20.92
C ARG A 134 17.38 6.30 -20.20
N ARG A 135 17.39 5.79 -18.95
CA ARG A 135 18.63 5.53 -18.21
C ARG A 135 19.32 4.29 -18.74
N ASN A 136 20.65 4.28 -18.69
CA ASN A 136 21.46 3.14 -19.07
C ASN A 136 21.80 2.27 -17.85
N ASP A 137 21.53 2.74 -16.65
CA ASP A 137 21.83 2.13 -15.37
C ASP A 137 20.58 1.93 -14.51
N ASP A 138 20.64 0.96 -13.59
CA ASP A 138 19.62 0.71 -12.57
C ASP A 138 20.32 0.29 -11.27
N ALA A 139 20.35 1.18 -10.28
CA ALA A 139 21.01 0.95 -9.00
C ALA A 139 20.45 -0.26 -8.20
N TYR A 140 19.28 -0.73 -8.53
CA TYR A 140 18.63 -1.90 -7.91
C TYR A 140 18.87 -3.20 -8.68
N THR A 141 19.78 -3.18 -9.65
CA THR A 141 20.14 -4.34 -10.48
C THR A 141 21.61 -4.73 -10.25
N PRO A 142 21.94 -6.03 -10.27
CA PRO A 142 23.34 -6.47 -10.23
C PRO A 142 24.17 -5.77 -11.31
N ASP A 143 25.37 -5.33 -10.93
CA ASP A 143 26.30 -4.59 -11.77
C ASP A 143 25.73 -3.29 -12.39
N ASN A 144 24.70 -2.74 -11.77
CA ASN A 144 24.04 -1.52 -12.23
C ASN A 144 23.44 -1.63 -13.64
N GLU A 145 23.10 -2.84 -14.09
CA GLU A 145 22.65 -3.11 -15.46
C GLU A 145 21.25 -2.55 -15.70
N GLY A 146 21.14 -1.59 -16.61
CA GLY A 146 19.84 -1.00 -16.97
C GLY A 146 19.02 -1.89 -17.90
N GLY A 147 17.67 -1.76 -17.81
CA GLY A 147 16.75 -2.40 -18.75
C GLY A 147 16.17 -3.74 -18.32
N LYS A 148 16.55 -4.27 -17.17
CA LYS A 148 15.98 -5.51 -16.61
C LYS A 148 14.52 -5.36 -16.23
N ARG A 149 14.08 -4.18 -15.88
CA ARG A 149 12.72 -3.87 -15.43
C ARG A 149 11.88 -3.37 -16.61
N PRO A 150 10.64 -3.87 -16.81
CA PRO A 150 9.73 -3.34 -17.82
C PRO A 150 9.15 -1.97 -17.41
N ASP A 151 8.65 -1.23 -18.38
CA ASP A 151 7.83 -0.05 -18.12
C ASP A 151 6.54 -0.46 -17.42
N ARG A 152 6.16 0.27 -16.35
CA ARG A 152 4.98 -0.04 -15.53
C ARG A 152 5.00 -1.50 -15.04
N ALA A 153 6.06 -1.84 -14.34
CA ALA A 153 6.42 -3.21 -13.97
C ALA A 153 5.28 -3.96 -13.27
N VAL A 154 4.52 -3.29 -12.38
CA VAL A 154 3.37 -3.91 -11.71
C VAL A 154 2.36 -4.47 -12.71
N ILE A 155 2.06 -3.73 -13.80
CA ILE A 155 1.10 -4.18 -14.82
C ILE A 155 1.67 -5.38 -15.58
N VAL A 156 2.90 -5.27 -16.06
CA VAL A 156 3.54 -6.31 -16.88
C VAL A 156 3.71 -7.59 -16.08
N TYR A 157 4.26 -7.52 -14.88
CA TYR A 157 4.44 -8.68 -14.02
C TYR A 157 3.11 -9.35 -13.65
N SER A 158 2.10 -8.55 -13.32
CA SER A 158 0.75 -9.07 -13.04
C SER A 158 0.15 -9.82 -14.23
N GLN A 159 0.33 -9.29 -15.44
CA GLN A 159 -0.13 -9.96 -16.66
C GLN A 159 0.60 -11.29 -16.90
N ARG A 160 1.92 -11.34 -16.66
CA ARG A 160 2.71 -12.57 -16.76
C ARG A 160 2.34 -13.60 -15.70
N VAL A 161 2.09 -13.17 -14.46
CA VAL A 161 1.55 -14.06 -13.42
C VAL A 161 0.18 -14.63 -13.82
N ARG A 162 -0.72 -13.80 -14.37
CA ARG A 162 -2.03 -14.27 -14.86
C ARG A 162 -1.94 -15.22 -16.05
N GLU A 163 -0.93 -15.04 -16.88
CA GLU A 163 -0.64 -15.94 -18.01
C GLU A 163 -0.09 -17.28 -17.50
N ALA A 164 0.81 -17.26 -16.50
CA ALA A 164 1.35 -18.45 -15.86
C ALA A 164 0.30 -19.22 -15.03
N TYR A 165 -0.50 -18.48 -14.22
CA TYR A 165 -1.46 -19.04 -13.26
C TYR A 165 -2.72 -18.18 -13.19
N ARG A 166 -3.72 -18.54 -13.98
CA ARG A 166 -4.92 -17.74 -14.20
C ARG A 166 -5.78 -17.53 -12.94
N ASP A 167 -5.85 -18.54 -12.09
CA ASP A 167 -6.79 -18.69 -10.98
C ASP A 167 -6.16 -18.46 -9.58
N VAL A 168 -4.86 -18.19 -9.52
CA VAL A 168 -4.19 -17.89 -8.24
C VAL A 168 -4.51 -16.46 -7.82
N PRO A 169 -4.84 -16.19 -6.56
CA PRO A 169 -5.03 -14.85 -6.06
C PRO A 169 -3.80 -13.96 -6.34
N LEU A 170 -4.05 -12.72 -6.78
CA LEU A 170 -3.03 -11.76 -7.16
C LEU A 170 -3.18 -10.47 -6.37
N VAL A 171 -2.19 -10.21 -5.52
CA VAL A 171 -2.11 -9.01 -4.68
C VAL A 171 -1.00 -8.10 -5.21
N ILE A 172 -1.29 -6.84 -5.44
CA ILE A 172 -0.30 -5.85 -5.87
C ILE A 172 -0.05 -4.83 -4.76
N GLY A 173 1.15 -4.28 -4.71
CA GLY A 173 1.51 -3.30 -3.69
C GLY A 173 2.71 -2.45 -4.07
N SER A 174 3.35 -1.86 -3.08
CA SER A 174 4.46 -0.91 -3.16
C SER A 174 4.09 0.45 -3.75
N ILE A 175 5.09 1.31 -3.93
CA ILE A 175 4.92 2.71 -4.32
C ILE A 175 4.22 2.85 -5.68
N GLU A 176 4.61 2.05 -6.69
CA GLU A 176 4.04 2.13 -8.03
C GLU A 176 2.53 1.83 -8.04
N ALA A 177 2.11 0.77 -7.34
CA ALA A 177 0.70 0.44 -7.23
C ALA A 177 -0.08 1.49 -6.41
N SER A 178 0.50 1.95 -5.29
CA SER A 178 -0.10 2.95 -4.42
C SER A 178 -0.38 4.27 -5.14
N LEU A 179 0.57 4.76 -5.93
CA LEU A 179 0.42 6.00 -6.71
C LEU A 179 -0.61 5.89 -7.84
N ARG A 180 -0.87 4.68 -8.32
CA ARG A 180 -1.76 4.40 -9.46
C ARG A 180 -3.07 3.72 -9.06
N ARG A 181 -3.45 3.77 -7.76
CA ARG A 181 -4.66 3.10 -7.23
C ARG A 181 -5.98 3.67 -7.74
N ILE A 182 -6.00 4.93 -8.17
CA ILE A 182 -7.12 5.60 -8.86
C ILE A 182 -6.69 6.07 -10.25
N ALA A 183 -7.55 6.78 -10.96
CA ALA A 183 -7.17 7.49 -12.19
C ALA A 183 -6.01 8.45 -11.90
N HIS A 184 -4.96 8.38 -12.70
CA HIS A 184 -3.72 9.11 -12.47
C HIS A 184 -3.12 9.67 -13.76
N TYR A 185 -2.40 10.78 -13.62
CA TYR A 185 -1.64 11.35 -14.74
C TYR A 185 -0.34 10.58 -14.95
N ASP A 186 -0.17 10.04 -16.13
CA ASP A 186 1.07 9.39 -16.56
C ASP A 186 1.94 10.40 -17.32
N TYR A 187 2.93 10.93 -16.65
CA TYR A 187 3.85 11.94 -17.16
C TYR A 187 4.55 11.53 -18.47
N TRP A 188 4.92 10.24 -18.58
CA TRP A 188 5.67 9.77 -19.75
C TRP A 188 4.84 9.65 -21.02
N SER A 189 3.56 9.26 -20.89
CA SER A 189 2.62 9.18 -22.00
C SER A 189 1.78 10.43 -22.18
N ASP A 190 1.90 11.41 -21.24
CA ASP A 190 1.11 12.65 -21.22
C ASP A 190 -0.40 12.39 -21.28
N LYS A 191 -0.88 11.47 -20.46
CA LYS A 191 -2.28 11.04 -20.45
C LYS A 191 -2.76 10.69 -19.04
N ILE A 192 -4.04 10.90 -18.81
CA ILE A 192 -4.72 10.30 -17.68
C ILE A 192 -4.96 8.82 -17.98
N ARG A 193 -4.46 7.95 -17.10
CA ARG A 193 -4.66 6.50 -17.14
C ARG A 193 -5.65 6.09 -16.06
N ARG A 194 -6.33 4.96 -16.30
CA ARG A 194 -7.22 4.36 -15.30
C ARG A 194 -6.44 3.70 -14.17
N SER A 195 -7.14 3.32 -13.11
CA SER A 195 -6.53 2.60 -11.97
C SER A 195 -5.72 1.38 -12.43
N VAL A 196 -4.56 1.18 -11.79
CA VAL A 196 -3.68 0.02 -12.00
C VAL A 196 -4.39 -1.32 -11.76
N LEU A 197 -5.38 -1.36 -10.86
CA LEU A 197 -6.19 -2.55 -10.60
C LEU A 197 -6.87 -3.11 -11.85
N LEU A 198 -7.33 -2.22 -12.73
CA LEU A 198 -8.00 -2.62 -13.98
C LEU A 198 -7.00 -3.08 -15.04
N ASP A 199 -5.83 -2.45 -15.10
CA ASP A 199 -4.81 -2.78 -16.10
C ASP A 199 -4.02 -4.04 -15.72
N SER A 200 -3.75 -4.25 -14.43
CA SER A 200 -3.06 -5.43 -13.90
C SER A 200 -3.95 -6.66 -13.76
N ARG A 201 -5.28 -6.47 -13.68
CA ARG A 201 -6.26 -7.50 -13.32
C ARG A 201 -5.95 -8.15 -11.96
N ALA A 202 -5.40 -7.38 -11.02
CA ALA A 202 -5.18 -7.82 -9.67
C ALA A 202 -6.51 -7.92 -8.89
N ASP A 203 -6.57 -8.84 -7.94
CA ASP A 203 -7.75 -9.04 -7.09
C ASP A 203 -7.80 -8.03 -5.94
N LEU A 204 -6.60 -7.65 -5.45
CA LEU A 204 -6.44 -6.74 -4.33
C LEU A 204 -5.18 -5.89 -4.50
N LEU A 205 -5.26 -4.64 -4.11
CA LEU A 205 -4.12 -3.72 -4.02
C LEU A 205 -3.95 -3.31 -2.56
N LEU A 206 -2.73 -3.38 -2.06
CA LEU A 206 -2.34 -2.87 -0.77
C LEU A 206 -1.57 -1.56 -0.96
N TYR A 207 -1.98 -0.50 -0.24
CA TYR A 207 -1.34 0.80 -0.35
C TYR A 207 -0.92 1.35 1.01
N GLY A 208 0.04 2.26 1.00
CA GLY A 208 0.65 2.78 2.22
C GLY A 208 1.53 1.73 2.91
N ASN A 209 1.56 1.74 4.23
CA ASN A 209 2.26 0.74 5.03
C ASN A 209 1.40 -0.52 5.11
N ALA A 210 1.77 -1.55 4.36
CA ALA A 210 0.93 -2.70 4.07
C ALA A 210 1.10 -3.87 5.05
N GLU A 211 1.92 -3.74 6.08
CA GLU A 211 2.32 -4.83 6.98
C GLU A 211 1.11 -5.51 7.62
N ARG A 212 0.19 -4.73 8.22
CA ARG A 212 -1.03 -5.30 8.83
C ARG A 212 -1.91 -5.97 7.78
N ALA A 213 -2.15 -5.27 6.67
CA ALA A 213 -3.06 -5.77 5.64
C ALA A 213 -2.55 -7.06 4.99
N ILE A 214 -1.24 -7.19 4.74
CA ILE A 214 -0.70 -8.40 4.10
C ILE A 214 -0.73 -9.60 5.04
N VAL A 215 -0.52 -9.39 6.35
CA VAL A 215 -0.66 -10.45 7.37
C VAL A 215 -2.10 -10.93 7.45
N ASP A 216 -3.07 -10.01 7.54
CA ASP A 216 -4.49 -10.36 7.54
C ASP A 216 -4.89 -11.12 6.28
N VAL A 217 -4.48 -10.65 5.09
CA VAL A 217 -4.75 -11.32 3.81
C VAL A 217 -4.21 -12.74 3.83
N ALA A 218 -2.95 -12.94 4.25
CA ALA A 218 -2.32 -14.26 4.28
C ALA A 218 -3.06 -15.23 5.22
N HIS A 219 -3.37 -14.81 6.44
CA HIS A 219 -4.09 -15.65 7.40
C HIS A 219 -5.52 -15.96 6.98
N ARG A 220 -6.24 -15.00 6.40
CA ARG A 220 -7.61 -15.21 5.91
C ARG A 220 -7.65 -16.18 4.74
N LEU A 221 -6.74 -16.03 3.77
CA LEU A 221 -6.61 -16.99 2.67
C LEU A 221 -6.23 -18.39 3.18
N ALA A 222 -5.33 -18.47 4.18
CA ALA A 222 -4.96 -19.73 4.81
C ALA A 222 -6.12 -20.37 5.60
N ALA A 223 -7.05 -19.57 6.11
CA ALA A 223 -8.27 -20.04 6.75
C ALA A 223 -9.36 -20.47 5.74
N GLY A 224 -9.15 -20.25 4.44
CA GLY A 224 -10.06 -20.63 3.37
C GLY A 224 -10.98 -19.53 2.86
N ASP A 225 -10.81 -18.29 3.32
CA ASP A 225 -11.54 -17.13 2.75
C ASP A 225 -11.18 -16.96 1.27
N SER A 226 -12.16 -16.53 0.48
CA SER A 226 -11.87 -16.09 -0.88
C SER A 226 -11.23 -14.71 -0.88
N ILE A 227 -10.25 -14.47 -1.76
CA ILE A 227 -9.67 -13.13 -1.97
C ILE A 227 -10.76 -12.10 -2.31
N HIS A 228 -11.86 -12.53 -2.91
CA HIS A 228 -12.98 -11.66 -3.27
C HIS A 228 -13.87 -11.27 -2.08
N ASP A 229 -13.75 -11.96 -0.95
CA ASP A 229 -14.50 -11.66 0.28
C ASP A 229 -13.70 -10.76 1.24
N ILE A 230 -12.39 -10.59 1.00
CA ILE A 230 -11.52 -9.69 1.75
C ILE A 230 -11.74 -8.25 1.28
N ARG A 231 -12.75 -7.57 1.85
CA ARG A 231 -13.19 -6.22 1.43
C ARG A 231 -13.20 -5.18 2.55
N ASP A 232 -12.90 -5.58 3.75
CA ASP A 232 -13.01 -4.82 5.00
C ASP A 232 -11.66 -4.32 5.53
N LEU A 233 -10.54 -4.75 4.94
CA LEU A 233 -9.21 -4.38 5.41
C LEU A 233 -8.82 -2.96 5.02
N ARG A 234 -8.31 -2.21 5.98
CA ARG A 234 -7.76 -0.86 5.75
C ARG A 234 -6.49 -0.92 4.90
N GLY A 235 -6.22 0.17 4.17
CA GLY A 235 -5.07 0.22 3.26
C GLY A 235 -5.20 -0.67 2.04
N THR A 236 -6.42 -1.08 1.67
CA THR A 236 -6.68 -1.92 0.51
C THR A 236 -7.54 -1.22 -0.53
N ALA A 237 -7.38 -1.62 -1.78
CA ALA A 237 -8.25 -1.22 -2.88
C ALA A 237 -8.58 -2.43 -3.76
N PHE A 238 -9.78 -2.43 -4.33
CA PHE A 238 -10.29 -3.52 -5.16
C PHE A 238 -11.36 -3.01 -6.15
N VAL A 239 -11.68 -3.86 -7.11
CA VAL A 239 -12.74 -3.57 -8.11
C VAL A 239 -14.05 -4.21 -7.68
N ARG A 240 -15.15 -3.49 -7.84
CA ARG A 240 -16.51 -3.98 -7.62
C ARG A 240 -17.47 -3.42 -8.67
N LYS A 241 -18.70 -3.93 -8.70
CA LYS A 241 -19.71 -3.47 -9.66
C LYS A 241 -20.64 -2.39 -9.09
N ARG A 242 -20.86 -2.39 -7.77
CA ARG A 242 -21.82 -1.50 -7.09
C ARG A 242 -21.43 -1.28 -5.63
N ILE A 243 -21.92 -0.20 -5.05
CA ILE A 243 -21.82 0.06 -3.60
C ILE A 243 -22.67 -0.99 -2.86
N PRO A 244 -22.21 -1.52 -1.73
CA PRO A 244 -23.01 -2.44 -0.90
C PRO A 244 -24.24 -1.76 -0.33
N ASP A 245 -25.29 -2.53 -0.13
CA ASP A 245 -26.49 -2.06 0.57
C ASP A 245 -26.13 -1.58 2.00
N GLY A 246 -26.81 -0.55 2.47
CA GLY A 246 -26.56 0.03 3.78
C GLY A 246 -25.44 1.09 3.84
N TRP A 247 -24.69 1.31 2.78
CA TRP A 247 -23.73 2.40 2.69
C TRP A 247 -24.38 3.69 2.18
N ARG A 248 -23.96 4.83 2.74
CA ARG A 248 -24.34 6.16 2.25
C ARG A 248 -23.24 6.68 1.31
N GLU A 249 -23.66 7.06 0.10
CA GLU A 249 -22.77 7.71 -0.86
C GLU A 249 -22.78 9.24 -0.63
N ILE A 250 -21.60 9.84 -0.66
CA ILE A 250 -21.40 11.29 -0.56
C ILE A 250 -20.67 11.74 -1.82
N ASP A 251 -21.25 12.68 -2.56
CA ASP A 251 -20.55 13.30 -3.67
C ASP A 251 -19.40 14.18 -3.15
N SER A 252 -18.21 14.00 -3.70
CA SER A 252 -17.02 14.75 -3.30
C SER A 252 -17.16 16.26 -3.52
N THR A 253 -17.94 16.69 -4.50
CA THR A 253 -18.20 18.11 -4.79
C THR A 253 -19.03 18.79 -3.71
N SER A 254 -19.79 18.03 -2.91
CA SER A 254 -20.50 18.55 -1.73
C SER A 254 -19.57 18.79 -0.53
N ILE A 255 -18.40 18.15 -0.51
CA ILE A 255 -17.40 18.29 0.56
C ILE A 255 -16.47 19.47 0.28
N ASP A 256 -16.06 19.60 -0.98
CA ASP A 256 -15.11 20.62 -1.41
C ASP A 256 -15.43 21.08 -2.84
N PRO A 257 -15.59 22.40 -3.11
CA PRO A 257 -15.92 22.88 -4.45
C PRO A 257 -14.79 22.63 -5.44
N VAL A 258 -15.17 22.25 -6.66
CA VAL A 258 -14.23 22.06 -7.78
C VAL A 258 -13.52 23.39 -8.10
N GLY A 259 -12.21 23.31 -8.35
CA GLY A 259 -11.42 24.50 -8.70
C GLY A 259 -10.99 25.36 -7.50
N ARG A 260 -11.28 24.95 -6.28
CA ARG A 260 -10.77 25.64 -5.09
C ARG A 260 -9.25 25.61 -5.05
N VAL A 261 -8.64 26.77 -4.89
CA VAL A 261 -7.21 26.94 -4.68
C VAL A 261 -7.01 27.46 -3.25
N ASP A 262 -6.24 26.71 -2.44
CA ASP A 262 -5.92 27.16 -1.09
C ASP A 262 -4.89 28.31 -1.15
N LYS A 263 -5.05 29.27 -0.24
CA LYS A 263 -4.03 30.32 -0.07
C LYS A 263 -2.71 29.67 0.37
N ILE A 264 -1.62 30.06 -0.25
CA ILE A 264 -0.29 29.63 0.18
C ILE A 264 -0.02 30.28 1.54
N VAL A 265 0.02 29.49 2.60
CA VAL A 265 0.38 29.92 3.94
C VAL A 265 1.90 29.94 4.03
N SER A 266 2.48 31.08 4.42
CA SER A 266 3.92 31.16 4.67
C SER A 266 4.31 30.16 5.77
N PRO A 267 5.34 29.31 5.57
CA PRO A 267 5.80 28.40 6.62
C PRO A 267 6.38 29.13 7.84
N TYR A 268 6.62 30.44 7.73
CA TYR A 268 7.09 31.31 8.81
C TYR A 268 5.98 32.13 9.46
N GLN A 269 4.72 31.92 9.08
CA GLN A 269 3.59 32.60 9.69
C GLN A 269 3.26 31.90 11.02
N GLU A 270 3.35 32.66 12.13
CA GLU A 270 2.95 32.14 13.45
C GLU A 270 1.47 31.74 13.41
N VAL A 271 1.20 30.48 13.77
CA VAL A 271 -0.18 30.00 13.99
C VAL A 271 -0.62 30.57 15.33
N ARG A 272 -1.41 31.64 15.32
CA ARG A 272 -2.09 32.11 16.53
C ARG A 272 -3.18 31.10 16.86
N THR A 273 -3.00 30.36 17.96
CA THR A 273 -4.08 29.56 18.56
C THR A 273 -5.13 30.53 19.07
N ALA A 274 -6.31 30.51 18.48
CA ALA A 274 -7.44 31.25 19.01
C ALA A 274 -7.80 30.70 20.40
N GLU A 275 -7.98 31.58 21.37
CA GLU A 275 -8.50 31.21 22.67
C GLU A 275 -9.90 30.59 22.49
N CYS A 276 -10.06 29.36 23.00
CA CYS A 276 -11.33 28.64 22.93
C CYS A 276 -12.40 29.38 23.74
N SER A 277 -13.37 30.00 23.06
CA SER A 277 -14.65 30.32 23.66
C SER A 277 -15.53 29.06 23.68
N ASN A 278 -16.25 28.85 24.76
CA ASN A 278 -16.84 27.59 25.19
C ASN A 278 -17.96 26.98 24.31
N ASP A 279 -18.27 27.51 23.14
CA ASP A 279 -19.42 27.06 22.36
C ASP A 279 -19.17 26.65 20.90
N GLU A 280 -17.98 26.90 20.35
CA GLU A 280 -17.62 26.41 19.00
C GLU A 280 -16.11 26.12 18.92
N ILE A 281 -15.73 24.89 18.63
CA ILE A 281 -14.35 24.58 18.27
C ILE A 281 -14.14 25.03 16.82
N ALA A 282 -13.87 26.32 16.66
CA ALA A 282 -13.44 26.87 15.39
C ALA A 282 -11.90 26.93 15.37
N VAL A 283 -11.28 26.06 14.60
CA VAL A 283 -9.87 26.22 14.23
C VAL A 283 -9.82 27.29 13.14
N GLN A 284 -9.55 28.54 13.51
CA GLN A 284 -9.27 29.60 12.55
C GLN A 284 -7.91 29.38 11.91
N GLN A 285 -7.86 28.81 10.74
CA GLN A 285 -6.74 28.96 9.80
C GLN A 285 -7.10 30.07 8.81
N GLY A 286 -6.71 31.30 9.10
CA GLY A 286 -7.05 32.45 8.27
C GLY A 286 -8.52 32.87 8.37
N GLU A 287 -9.02 33.67 7.42
CA GLU A 287 -10.39 34.18 7.38
C GLU A 287 -11.47 33.10 7.02
N ASP A 288 -11.08 31.86 6.80
CA ASP A 288 -11.98 30.74 6.50
C ASP A 288 -12.32 29.97 7.78
N VAL A 289 -13.52 30.16 8.27
CA VAL A 289 -14.11 29.33 9.34
C VAL A 289 -14.36 27.94 8.75
N VAL A 290 -13.63 26.93 9.21
CA VAL A 290 -13.97 25.54 8.92
C VAL A 290 -15.24 25.20 9.68
N ARG A 291 -16.40 25.31 9.05
CA ARG A 291 -17.63 24.77 9.61
C ARG A 291 -17.46 23.28 9.75
N ILE A 292 -17.50 22.78 10.98
CA ILE A 292 -17.74 21.37 11.23
C ILE A 292 -19.17 21.15 10.72
N LEU A 293 -19.28 20.44 9.60
CA LEU A 293 -20.58 20.05 9.06
C LEU A 293 -21.36 19.35 10.17
N ASP A 294 -22.59 19.81 10.39
CA ASP A 294 -23.51 19.25 11.36
C ASP A 294 -23.45 17.72 11.35
N ARG A 295 -23.44 17.13 12.55
CA ARG A 295 -23.62 15.69 12.70
C ARG A 295 -24.88 15.30 11.93
N VAL A 296 -24.69 14.69 10.78
CA VAL A 296 -25.81 13.98 10.15
C VAL A 296 -26.05 12.78 11.07
N ASP A 297 -27.22 12.72 11.69
CA ASP A 297 -27.68 11.61 12.56
C ASP A 297 -27.86 10.29 11.77
N ASP A 298 -27.12 10.10 10.70
CA ASP A 298 -27.14 8.93 9.84
C ASP A 298 -25.96 8.02 10.21
N GLU A 299 -26.23 7.00 11.02
CA GLU A 299 -25.22 6.03 11.50
C GLU A 299 -24.68 5.11 10.41
N ARG A 300 -25.22 5.16 9.19
CA ARG A 300 -24.74 4.31 8.09
C ARG A 300 -23.32 4.66 7.72
N PRO A 301 -22.47 3.63 7.42
CA PRO A 301 -21.14 3.88 6.92
C PRO A 301 -21.17 4.68 5.62
N ALA A 302 -20.28 5.65 5.48
CA ALA A 302 -20.26 6.56 4.35
C ALA A 302 -19.05 6.26 3.44
N VAL A 303 -19.25 6.40 2.12
CA VAL A 303 -18.21 6.36 1.10
C VAL A 303 -18.29 7.61 0.25
N ILE A 304 -17.14 8.19 -0.10
CA ILE A 304 -17.06 9.39 -0.94
C ILE A 304 -16.86 8.97 -2.39
N ARG A 305 -17.78 9.41 -3.26
CA ARG A 305 -17.63 9.30 -4.70
C ARG A 305 -16.83 10.46 -5.22
N ILE A 306 -15.64 10.16 -5.77
CA ILE A 306 -14.82 11.13 -6.50
C ILE A 306 -15.17 11.10 -8.00
N PRO A 307 -14.83 12.15 -8.77
CA PRO A 307 -15.11 12.21 -10.21
C PRO A 307 -14.62 10.97 -10.94
N ALA A 308 -15.45 10.45 -11.86
CA ALA A 308 -15.18 9.26 -12.65
C ALA A 308 -13.91 9.41 -13.51
N TYR A 309 -13.30 8.31 -13.89
CA TYR A 309 -12.12 8.30 -14.78
C TYR A 309 -12.34 9.10 -16.06
N GLU A 310 -13.50 8.92 -16.69
CA GLU A 310 -13.86 9.62 -17.93
C GLU A 310 -13.94 11.14 -17.72
N GLN A 311 -14.47 11.56 -16.57
CA GLN A 311 -14.58 12.98 -16.20
C GLN A 311 -13.19 13.59 -15.92
N VAL A 312 -12.36 12.94 -15.09
CA VAL A 312 -11.01 13.45 -14.78
C VAL A 312 -10.08 13.43 -16.00
N LYS A 313 -10.35 12.54 -16.96
CA LYS A 313 -9.62 12.51 -18.23
C LYS A 313 -9.98 13.68 -19.14
N ALA A 314 -11.22 14.16 -19.08
CA ALA A 314 -11.72 15.25 -19.93
C ALA A 314 -11.47 16.63 -19.31
N ASP A 315 -11.42 16.74 -17.98
CA ASP A 315 -11.34 18.01 -17.26
C ASP A 315 -10.22 17.99 -16.21
N PRO A 316 -9.14 18.78 -16.40
CA PRO A 316 -8.04 18.90 -15.42
C PRO A 316 -8.49 19.43 -14.06
N ALA A 317 -9.55 20.24 -13.96
CA ALA A 317 -10.06 20.74 -12.69
C ALA A 317 -10.69 19.61 -11.86
N LEU A 318 -11.40 18.68 -12.50
CA LEU A 318 -11.93 17.49 -11.85
C LEU A 318 -10.81 16.51 -11.46
N TYR A 319 -9.73 16.42 -12.24
CA TYR A 319 -8.55 15.66 -11.84
C TYR A 319 -7.90 16.23 -10.58
N ALA A 320 -7.68 17.55 -10.55
CA ALA A 320 -7.14 18.25 -9.39
C ALA A 320 -8.04 18.07 -8.15
N HIS A 321 -9.38 18.16 -8.33
CA HIS A 321 -10.35 17.92 -7.27
C HIS A 321 -10.26 16.48 -6.74
N ALA A 322 -10.25 15.47 -7.60
CA ALA A 322 -10.11 14.06 -7.18
C ALA A 322 -8.82 13.84 -6.37
N SER A 323 -7.71 14.41 -6.82
CA SER A 323 -6.41 14.35 -6.10
C SER A 323 -6.47 15.05 -4.74
N ARG A 324 -7.16 16.19 -4.67
CA ARG A 324 -7.36 16.94 -3.42
C ARG A 324 -8.20 16.17 -2.40
N ILE A 325 -9.30 15.54 -2.83
CA ILE A 325 -10.11 14.68 -1.96
C ILE A 325 -9.30 13.50 -1.46
N LEU A 326 -8.53 12.85 -2.35
CA LEU A 326 -7.63 11.76 -1.97
C LEU A 326 -6.64 12.19 -0.88
N HIS A 327 -6.09 13.41 -0.99
CA HIS A 327 -5.18 13.97 0.01
C HIS A 327 -5.90 14.28 1.34
N LYS A 328 -7.13 14.78 1.31
CA LYS A 328 -7.91 15.04 2.53
C LYS A 328 -8.26 13.77 3.31
N GLU A 329 -8.46 12.66 2.64
CA GLU A 329 -8.80 11.36 3.23
C GLU A 329 -7.54 10.49 3.49
N THR A 330 -6.45 11.11 3.96
CA THR A 330 -5.19 10.41 4.28
C THR A 330 -5.01 10.11 5.76
N ASN A 331 -5.72 10.80 6.65
CA ASN A 331 -5.60 10.55 8.09
C ASN A 331 -6.27 9.22 8.46
N PRO A 332 -5.51 8.21 8.95
CA PRO A 332 -6.05 6.88 9.24
C PRO A 332 -7.15 6.87 10.30
N HIS A 333 -7.23 7.87 11.17
CA HIS A 333 -8.19 7.90 12.26
C HIS A 333 -9.59 8.38 11.86
N ASN A 334 -9.72 9.19 10.82
CA ASN A 334 -11.00 9.78 10.39
C ASN A 334 -11.29 9.68 8.89
N ALA A 335 -10.35 9.16 8.10
CA ALA A 335 -10.54 8.99 6.66
C ALA A 335 -11.70 8.04 6.35
N ARG A 336 -12.46 8.40 5.32
CA ARG A 336 -13.55 7.63 4.75
C ARG A 336 -13.06 6.84 3.54
N PRO A 337 -13.70 5.71 3.21
CA PRO A 337 -13.47 5.04 1.94
C PRO A 337 -13.82 5.95 0.76
N LEU A 338 -13.09 5.76 -0.34
CA LEU A 338 -13.31 6.46 -1.60
C LEU A 338 -13.76 5.49 -2.69
N ILE A 339 -14.55 5.98 -3.65
CA ILE A 339 -14.97 5.21 -4.81
C ILE A 339 -14.81 6.04 -6.07
N GLN A 340 -14.26 5.42 -7.12
CA GLN A 340 -14.12 6.03 -8.44
C GLN A 340 -14.68 5.12 -9.52
N ALA A 341 -15.59 5.63 -10.34
CA ALA A 341 -16.12 4.91 -11.48
C ALA A 341 -15.11 4.87 -12.64
N HIS A 342 -15.04 3.71 -13.31
CA HIS A 342 -14.26 3.44 -14.51
C HIS A 342 -15.14 2.64 -15.50
N GLY A 343 -15.97 3.31 -16.27
CA GLY A 343 -17.01 2.68 -17.07
C GLY A 343 -18.04 1.95 -16.20
N ASP A 344 -18.20 0.67 -16.41
CA ASP A 344 -19.14 -0.21 -15.68
C ASP A 344 -18.58 -0.79 -14.37
N ARG A 345 -17.38 -0.38 -13.95
CA ARG A 345 -16.68 -0.86 -12.75
C ARG A 345 -16.40 0.27 -11.79
N GLU A 346 -16.40 -0.08 -10.52
CA GLU A 346 -16.05 0.82 -9.43
C GLU A 346 -14.74 0.40 -8.80
N VAL A 347 -13.79 1.30 -8.68
CA VAL A 347 -12.60 1.12 -7.86
C VAL A 347 -12.91 1.63 -6.46
N TRP A 348 -12.88 0.75 -5.49
CA TRP A 348 -13.09 1.04 -4.08
C TRP A 348 -11.76 1.11 -3.35
N LEU A 349 -11.55 2.20 -2.61
CA LEU A 349 -10.42 2.37 -1.70
C LEU A 349 -10.95 2.35 -0.27
N ASN A 350 -10.52 1.40 0.53
CA ASN A 350 -10.75 1.46 1.98
C ASN A 350 -9.93 2.59 2.59
N ALA A 351 -10.29 3.00 3.80
CA ALA A 351 -9.53 4.01 4.53
C ALA A 351 -8.06 3.58 4.71
N PRO A 352 -7.11 4.51 4.86
CA PRO A 352 -5.70 4.21 5.01
C PRO A 352 -5.39 3.26 6.17
N PRO A 353 -4.27 2.52 6.13
CA PRO A 353 -3.89 1.61 7.20
C PRO A 353 -3.61 2.38 8.49
N ILE A 354 -3.93 1.78 9.63
CA ILE A 354 -3.46 2.27 10.94
C ILE A 354 -1.95 1.99 11.02
N PRO A 355 -1.13 2.98 11.38
CA PRO A 355 0.31 2.79 11.56
C PRO A 355 0.61 1.67 12.55
N LEU A 356 1.79 1.07 12.41
CA LEU A 356 2.31 0.15 13.42
C LEU A 356 2.62 0.91 14.70
N GLU A 357 2.36 0.28 15.84
CA GLU A 357 2.84 0.76 17.14
C GLU A 357 4.37 0.55 17.23
N THR A 358 5.00 1.22 18.19
CA THR A 358 6.47 1.19 18.31
C THR A 358 6.99 -0.24 18.51
N ASP A 359 6.36 -1.02 19.38
CA ASP A 359 6.73 -2.40 19.66
C ASP A 359 6.57 -3.34 18.44
N GLU A 360 5.55 -3.09 17.59
CA GLU A 360 5.38 -3.82 16.35
C GLU A 360 6.46 -3.46 15.33
N LEU A 361 6.84 -2.19 15.27
CA LEU A 361 7.88 -1.71 14.35
C LEU A 361 9.25 -2.24 14.79
N ASP A 362 9.54 -2.23 16.08
CA ASP A 362 10.76 -2.78 16.66
C ASP A 362 10.85 -4.29 16.36
N TRP A 363 9.78 -5.04 16.65
CA TRP A 363 9.71 -6.45 16.32
C TRP A 363 9.93 -6.73 14.82
N LEU A 364 9.35 -5.91 13.95
CA LEU A 364 9.51 -6.05 12.49
C LEU A 364 10.97 -5.88 12.07
N PHE A 365 11.71 -4.96 12.67
CA PHE A 365 13.12 -4.72 12.34
C PHE A 365 14.10 -5.67 13.03
N GLU A 366 13.65 -6.42 14.04
CA GLU A 366 14.38 -7.50 14.69
C GLU A 366 14.26 -8.86 13.99
N LEU A 367 13.42 -8.96 12.94
CA LEU A 367 13.31 -10.19 12.16
C LEU A 367 14.69 -10.61 11.59
N PRO A 368 14.89 -11.91 11.29
CA PRO A 368 16.21 -12.46 10.97
C PRO A 368 16.69 -12.09 9.56
N TYR A 369 16.82 -10.79 9.27
CA TYR A 369 17.43 -10.33 8.03
C TYR A 369 18.91 -10.68 7.99
N THR A 370 19.40 -11.21 6.85
CA THR A 370 20.84 -11.41 6.63
C THR A 370 21.57 -10.09 6.49
N ARG A 371 20.87 -9.02 6.10
CA ARG A 371 21.38 -7.69 5.73
C ARG A 371 22.35 -7.72 4.56
N LEU A 372 22.25 -8.72 3.71
CA LEU A 372 23.10 -8.96 2.54
C LEU A 372 22.24 -9.12 1.28
N PRO A 373 22.81 -8.89 0.09
CA PRO A 373 22.24 -9.38 -1.16
C PRO A 373 22.13 -10.89 -1.14
N HIS A 374 21.16 -11.45 -1.83
CA HIS A 374 20.97 -12.88 -1.95
C HIS A 374 22.21 -13.56 -2.53
N SER A 375 22.60 -14.71 -1.98
CA SER A 375 23.85 -15.42 -2.32
C SER A 375 23.97 -15.77 -3.81
N SER A 376 22.87 -15.90 -4.54
CA SER A 376 22.86 -16.16 -5.98
C SER A 376 23.53 -15.08 -6.85
N TYR A 377 23.68 -13.86 -6.31
CA TYR A 377 24.36 -12.77 -7.05
C TYR A 377 25.89 -12.84 -6.98
N GLY A 378 26.47 -13.70 -6.10
CA GLY A 378 27.91 -13.83 -5.95
C GLY A 378 28.58 -12.50 -5.65
N ASP A 379 29.60 -12.16 -6.45
CA ASP A 379 30.38 -10.92 -6.31
C ASP A 379 29.80 -9.72 -7.08
N ALA A 380 28.60 -9.85 -7.65
CA ALA A 380 27.97 -8.76 -8.41
C ALA A 380 27.73 -7.54 -7.51
N ARG A 381 28.03 -6.37 -8.02
CA ARG A 381 27.89 -5.11 -7.32
C ARG A 381 26.43 -4.65 -7.36
N LEU A 382 25.87 -4.30 -6.20
CA LEU A 382 24.50 -3.74 -6.06
C LEU A 382 24.58 -2.32 -5.48
N PRO A 383 24.54 -1.26 -6.31
CA PRO A 383 24.72 0.11 -5.83
C PRO A 383 23.70 0.52 -4.76
N ALA A 384 22.43 0.14 -4.90
CA ALA A 384 21.41 0.42 -3.90
C ALA A 384 21.75 -0.21 -2.54
N TYR A 385 22.29 -1.43 -2.52
CA TYR A 385 22.74 -2.07 -1.29
C TYR A 385 23.95 -1.34 -0.69
N GLU A 386 24.94 -0.98 -1.51
CA GLU A 386 26.11 -0.25 -1.02
C GLU A 386 25.76 1.06 -0.31
N MET A 387 24.72 1.74 -0.79
CA MET A 387 24.23 2.97 -0.16
C MET A 387 23.63 2.74 1.22
N ILE A 388 23.00 1.59 1.47
CA ILE A 388 22.18 1.38 2.67
C ILE A 388 22.79 0.36 3.64
N ARG A 389 23.83 -0.39 3.28
CA ARG A 389 24.35 -1.50 4.09
C ARG A 389 24.71 -1.16 5.53
N HIS A 390 24.99 0.12 5.80
CA HIS A 390 25.29 0.64 7.13
C HIS A 390 24.19 1.56 7.67
N SER A 391 23.03 1.61 7.02
CA SER A 391 21.91 2.42 7.46
C SER A 391 21.11 1.74 8.56
N VAL A 392 20.47 2.57 9.39
CA VAL A 392 19.48 2.15 10.37
C VAL A 392 18.17 2.85 10.05
N ASN A 393 17.08 2.10 9.97
CA ASN A 393 15.75 2.65 9.77
C ASN A 393 15.21 3.15 11.11
N ILE A 394 15.06 4.46 11.25
CA ILE A 394 14.52 5.10 12.46
C ILE A 394 13.05 5.48 12.32
N MET A 395 12.52 5.43 11.12
CA MET A 395 11.14 5.81 10.82
C MET A 395 10.66 5.12 9.55
N ARG A 396 9.40 4.76 9.51
CA ARG A 396 8.69 4.39 8.28
C ARG A 396 7.51 5.32 8.07
N GLY A 397 7.32 5.75 6.87
CA GLY A 397 6.20 6.55 6.46
C GLY A 397 6.21 6.71 4.95
N CYS A 398 5.04 6.62 4.36
CA CYS A 398 4.77 7.03 2.98
C CYS A 398 3.30 7.45 2.93
N PHE A 399 3.01 8.37 2.07
CA PHE A 399 1.74 9.10 1.97
C PHE A 399 0.51 8.23 1.79
#